data_221e2880bc6a4a9add2549c2dbf03bac
#
_entry.id   221e2880bc6a4a9add2549c2dbf03bac
#
_cell.length_a   1.000
_cell.length_b   1.000
_cell.length_c   1.000
_cell.angle_alpha   90.00
_cell.angle_beta   90.00
_cell.angle_gamma   90.00
#
_symmetry.space_group_name_H-M   'P 1'
#
loop_
_entity.id
_entity.type
_entity.pdbx_description
1 polymer ?
#
loop_
_entity_poly.entity_id
_entity_poly.type
_entity_poly.pdbx_seq_one_letter_code
_entity_poly.pdbx_strand_id
1 'polypeptide(L)'
;MLETYLQDLAEVVNLDCGSANCEGVTKVANTMKRHFDSIGFATELVDLGPKAGKGLFATNKPGAEKFDIMFNAHLDTVFPDGTAAARPFKVEDGKVTGPGCADCKAGVIAIFHALKNARKEDLDRLAIAVCYNPDEEISSLSSREWLQQMASKCKRAIVCEPGRATGAFVRSRKGRSVWNVVVHGVAAHAGNNPQDGRSAVLAAAHLTIAITNLQDLEGKGTSVTVGVIEGGTVCNTVPEKCTLKIDTRCWNDEDGREIDEGIEALAKQNWGDGITVEATRVSKSPAMPCTDATKELVEMVNRAAKEEGYEATWVDAGGGSDANRIAQVGVPVIDGVAPAGAGFHSEREYLRVDTIENRVRTLARVLQYL
;
A
#
# COMPACT_ATOMS: atom_id res chain seq x y z
N MET A 1 10.33 -12.02 -25.07
CA MET A 1 9.66 -11.15 -24.08
C MET A 1 10.50 -11.00 -22.81
N LEU A 2 10.94 -12.08 -22.18
CA LEU A 2 11.71 -12.03 -20.93
C LEU A 2 12.97 -11.16 -21.04
N GLU A 3 13.78 -11.32 -22.07
CA GLU A 3 15.01 -10.56 -22.24
C GLU A 3 14.76 -9.03 -22.31
N THR A 4 13.79 -8.59 -23.11
CA THR A 4 13.44 -7.17 -23.22
C THR A 4 12.83 -6.65 -21.93
N TYR A 5 12.03 -7.44 -21.22
CA TYR A 5 11.53 -7.08 -19.90
C TYR A 5 12.66 -6.84 -18.90
N LEU A 6 13.64 -7.74 -18.85
CA LEU A 6 14.79 -7.63 -17.95
C LEU A 6 15.68 -6.41 -18.29
N GLN A 7 15.83 -6.09 -19.58
CA GLN A 7 16.55 -4.89 -20.03
C GLN A 7 15.85 -3.61 -19.58
N ASP A 8 14.53 -3.52 -19.81
CA ASP A 8 13.71 -2.36 -19.41
C ASP A 8 13.66 -2.24 -17.88
N LEU A 9 13.59 -3.36 -17.14
CA LEU A 9 13.64 -3.37 -15.68
C LEU A 9 15.00 -2.89 -15.15
N ALA A 10 16.11 -3.31 -15.79
CA ALA A 10 17.45 -2.87 -15.40
C ALA A 10 17.61 -1.36 -15.55
N GLU A 11 17.01 -0.73 -16.58
CA GLU A 11 17.06 0.72 -16.78
C GLU A 11 16.51 1.47 -15.57
N VAL A 12 15.36 1.01 -15.01
CA VAL A 12 14.73 1.70 -13.88
C VAL A 12 15.28 1.25 -12.51
N VAL A 13 15.73 0.00 -12.35
CA VAL A 13 16.31 -0.50 -11.08
C VAL A 13 17.62 0.20 -10.77
N ASN A 14 18.42 0.54 -11.80
CA ASN A 14 19.69 1.25 -11.65
C ASN A 14 19.54 2.76 -11.42
N LEU A 15 18.31 3.27 -11.21
CA LEU A 15 18.04 4.64 -10.80
C LEU A 15 17.71 4.70 -9.32
N ASP A 16 18.39 5.55 -8.56
CA ASP A 16 17.98 5.89 -7.20
C ASP A 16 16.70 6.74 -7.27
N CYS A 17 15.64 6.27 -6.62
CA CYS A 17 14.32 6.90 -6.62
C CYS A 17 13.60 6.71 -5.28
N GLY A 18 14.31 6.86 -4.16
CA GLY A 18 13.65 6.96 -2.86
C GLY A 18 12.61 8.08 -2.85
N SER A 19 11.51 7.95 -2.11
CA SER A 19 10.39 8.92 -2.12
C SER A 19 10.84 10.36 -1.88
N ALA A 20 11.92 10.58 -1.11
CA ALA A 20 12.50 11.90 -0.87
C ALA A 20 13.32 12.43 -2.06
N ASN A 21 13.75 11.57 -2.99
CA ASN A 21 14.51 11.92 -4.18
C ASN A 21 13.56 12.25 -5.34
N CYS A 22 12.92 13.42 -5.29
CA CYS A 22 11.96 13.86 -6.32
C CYS A 22 12.55 13.86 -7.74
N GLU A 23 13.85 14.15 -7.89
CA GLU A 23 14.52 14.12 -9.18
C GLU A 23 14.69 12.70 -9.71
N GLY A 24 15.10 11.77 -8.85
CA GLY A 24 15.23 10.35 -9.19
C GLY A 24 13.92 9.72 -9.59
N VAL A 25 12.86 9.93 -8.80
CA VAL A 25 11.49 9.48 -9.13
C VAL A 25 11.04 10.08 -10.47
N THR A 26 11.29 11.36 -10.72
CA THR A 26 10.97 12.01 -11.98
C THR A 26 11.75 11.42 -13.17
N LYS A 27 13.00 10.95 -12.96
CA LYS A 27 13.76 10.23 -14.00
C LYS A 27 13.09 8.91 -14.37
N VAL A 28 12.60 8.14 -13.37
CA VAL A 28 11.83 6.91 -13.63
C VAL A 28 10.54 7.24 -14.40
N ALA A 29 9.80 8.29 -14.00
CA ALA A 29 8.60 8.73 -14.73
C ALA A 29 8.91 9.08 -16.20
N ASN A 30 10.00 9.80 -16.45
CA ASN A 30 10.44 10.15 -17.81
C ASN A 30 10.85 8.91 -18.62
N THR A 31 11.49 7.93 -18.01
CA THR A 31 11.82 6.66 -18.66
C THR A 31 10.54 5.96 -19.09
N MET A 32 9.57 5.82 -18.20
CA MET A 32 8.30 5.19 -18.51
C MET A 32 7.47 5.98 -19.54
N LYS A 33 7.54 7.32 -19.48
CA LYS A 33 6.93 8.16 -20.52
C LYS A 33 7.45 7.81 -21.91
N ARG A 34 8.78 7.69 -22.10
CA ARG A 34 9.38 7.29 -23.39
C ARG A 34 8.91 5.90 -23.82
N HIS A 35 8.79 4.95 -22.89
CA HIS A 35 8.30 3.61 -23.17
C HIS A 35 6.84 3.65 -23.68
N PHE A 36 5.94 4.35 -23.00
CA PHE A 36 4.54 4.46 -23.42
C PHE A 36 4.36 5.27 -24.72
N ASP A 37 5.13 6.33 -24.92
CA ASP A 37 5.16 7.09 -26.19
C ASP A 37 5.54 6.15 -27.35
N SER A 38 6.48 5.22 -27.15
CA SER A 38 6.95 4.29 -28.18
C SER A 38 5.90 3.29 -28.66
N ILE A 39 4.84 3.04 -27.86
CA ILE A 39 3.71 2.18 -28.23
C ILE A 39 2.45 2.98 -28.56
N GLY A 40 2.57 4.30 -28.74
CA GLY A 40 1.49 5.18 -29.21
C GLY A 40 0.48 5.59 -28.14
N PHE A 41 0.79 5.43 -26.85
CA PHE A 41 -0.02 6.00 -25.77
C PHE A 41 0.23 7.51 -25.66
N ALA A 42 -0.81 8.27 -25.39
CA ALA A 42 -0.68 9.66 -24.98
C ALA A 42 -0.23 9.70 -23.51
N THR A 43 0.78 10.50 -23.22
CA THR A 43 1.41 10.55 -21.90
C THR A 43 1.50 11.95 -21.34
N GLU A 44 1.38 12.08 -20.03
CA GLU A 44 1.52 13.33 -19.28
C GLU A 44 2.32 13.08 -17.99
N LEU A 45 3.30 13.94 -17.72
CA LEU A 45 3.95 14.01 -16.40
C LEU A 45 3.10 14.86 -15.46
N VAL A 46 2.57 14.24 -14.43
CA VAL A 46 1.65 14.88 -13.48
C VAL A 46 2.43 15.59 -12.38
N ASP A 47 2.15 16.88 -12.20
CA ASP A 47 2.70 17.65 -11.08
C ASP A 47 1.85 17.45 -9.83
N LEU A 48 2.42 16.80 -8.82
CA LEU A 48 1.78 16.49 -7.55
C LEU A 48 2.30 17.34 -6.38
N GLY A 49 2.95 18.44 -6.71
CA GLY A 49 3.48 19.42 -5.76
C GLY A 49 4.97 19.25 -5.44
N PRO A 50 5.52 20.17 -4.67
CA PRO A 50 6.99 20.30 -4.51
C PRO A 50 7.63 19.23 -3.62
N LYS A 51 6.83 18.40 -2.96
CA LYS A 51 7.31 17.35 -2.04
C LYS A 51 7.36 15.96 -2.66
N ALA A 52 6.96 15.83 -3.94
CA ALA A 52 6.95 14.57 -4.65
C ALA A 52 7.63 14.72 -6.02
N GLY A 53 8.17 13.62 -6.55
CA GLY A 53 8.55 13.53 -7.95
C GLY A 53 7.32 13.65 -8.87
N LYS A 54 7.53 13.67 -10.17
CA LYS A 54 6.41 13.67 -11.12
C LYS A 54 5.78 12.28 -11.17
N GLY A 55 4.44 12.24 -11.15
CA GLY A 55 3.69 11.07 -11.57
C GLY A 55 3.64 10.94 -13.09
N LEU A 56 3.16 9.80 -13.58
CA LEU A 56 2.91 9.57 -14.99
C LEU A 56 1.47 9.13 -15.21
N PHE A 57 0.77 9.83 -16.08
CA PHE A 57 -0.47 9.38 -16.68
C PHE A 57 -0.21 8.93 -18.12
N ALA A 58 -0.75 7.76 -18.52
CA ALA A 58 -0.70 7.31 -19.90
C ALA A 58 -2.05 6.70 -20.31
N THR A 59 -2.46 6.89 -21.56
CA THR A 59 -3.71 6.35 -22.11
C THR A 59 -3.63 6.08 -23.60
N ASN A 60 -4.32 5.03 -24.05
CA ASN A 60 -4.51 4.73 -25.47
C ASN A 60 -5.67 5.52 -26.09
N LYS A 61 -6.49 6.23 -25.29
CA LYS A 61 -7.64 7.03 -25.74
C LYS A 61 -7.52 8.47 -25.24
N PRO A 62 -6.68 9.31 -25.87
CA PRO A 62 -6.56 10.72 -25.49
C PRO A 62 -7.92 11.42 -25.62
N GLY A 63 -8.26 12.21 -24.59
CA GLY A 63 -9.55 12.90 -24.50
C GLY A 63 -10.70 12.06 -23.90
N ALA A 64 -10.49 10.78 -23.55
CA ALA A 64 -11.49 10.01 -22.84
C ALA A 64 -11.73 10.57 -21.43
N GLU A 65 -13.01 10.75 -21.07
CA GLU A 65 -13.41 11.19 -19.73
C GLU A 65 -13.62 10.02 -18.77
N LYS A 66 -13.85 8.81 -19.31
CA LYS A 66 -14.06 7.56 -18.56
C LYS A 66 -13.23 6.43 -19.16
N PHE A 67 -12.80 5.52 -18.31
CA PHE A 67 -11.95 4.40 -18.67
C PHE A 67 -12.57 3.07 -18.27
N ASP A 68 -12.30 2.03 -19.06
CA ASP A 68 -12.75 0.67 -18.75
C ASP A 68 -11.91 0.04 -17.65
N ILE A 69 -10.61 0.39 -17.60
CA ILE A 69 -9.68 -0.10 -16.60
C ILE A 69 -8.59 0.93 -16.28
N MET A 70 -8.20 0.97 -15.03
CA MET A 70 -7.00 1.65 -14.54
C MET A 70 -5.94 0.61 -14.14
N PHE A 71 -4.72 0.79 -14.64
CA PHE A 71 -3.54 0.15 -14.09
C PHE A 71 -2.77 1.14 -13.23
N ASN A 72 -2.31 0.68 -12.05
CA ASN A 72 -1.51 1.50 -11.16
C ASN A 72 -0.29 0.73 -10.66
N ALA A 73 0.80 1.44 -10.46
CA ALA A 73 2.01 1.05 -9.77
C ALA A 73 2.73 2.31 -9.30
N HIS A 74 3.66 2.20 -8.35
CA HIS A 74 4.42 3.34 -7.88
C HIS A 74 5.85 3.39 -8.43
N LEU A 75 6.43 4.59 -8.48
CA LEU A 75 7.74 4.87 -9.06
C LEU A 75 8.85 4.98 -8.02
N ASP A 76 8.47 5.27 -6.77
CA ASP A 76 9.38 5.47 -5.66
C ASP A 76 9.79 4.15 -4.98
N THR A 77 10.75 4.24 -4.10
CA THR A 77 11.21 3.15 -3.24
C THR A 77 11.55 3.67 -1.85
N VAL A 78 11.74 2.76 -0.87
CA VAL A 78 12.22 3.09 0.48
C VAL A 78 13.74 3.34 0.54
N PHE A 79 14.48 3.06 -0.53
CA PHE A 79 15.93 3.03 -0.49
C PHE A 79 16.55 4.42 -0.62
N PRO A 80 17.61 4.74 0.16
CA PRO A 80 18.34 5.99 0.06
C PRO A 80 19.17 6.07 -1.23
N ASP A 81 19.56 7.28 -1.58
CA ASP A 81 20.46 7.54 -2.70
C ASP A 81 21.80 6.83 -2.56
N GLY A 82 22.35 6.38 -3.68
CA GLY A 82 23.56 5.55 -3.75
C GLY A 82 23.31 4.05 -3.67
N THR A 83 22.08 3.63 -3.32
CA THR A 83 21.74 2.19 -3.22
C THR A 83 21.83 1.51 -4.58
N ALA A 84 21.39 2.15 -5.67
CA ALA A 84 21.46 1.59 -7.01
C ALA A 84 22.91 1.34 -7.45
N ALA A 85 23.85 2.20 -7.09
CA ALA A 85 25.27 2.01 -7.38
C ALA A 85 25.91 0.93 -6.50
N ALA A 86 25.53 0.84 -5.22
CA ALA A 86 26.04 -0.16 -4.27
C ALA A 86 25.47 -1.57 -4.51
N ARG A 87 24.24 -1.67 -5.00
CA ARG A 87 23.49 -2.89 -5.25
C ARG A 87 22.76 -2.83 -6.60
N PRO A 88 23.51 -2.79 -7.73
CA PRO A 88 22.91 -2.64 -9.05
C PRO A 88 22.04 -3.84 -9.43
N PHE A 89 21.23 -3.64 -10.46
CA PHE A 89 20.46 -4.73 -11.08
C PHE A 89 21.33 -5.94 -11.39
N LYS A 90 20.91 -7.11 -10.92
CA LYS A 90 21.59 -8.38 -11.18
C LYS A 90 20.55 -9.49 -11.35
N VAL A 91 20.83 -10.39 -12.30
CA VAL A 91 20.08 -11.64 -12.47
C VAL A 91 20.98 -12.80 -12.11
N GLU A 92 20.60 -13.58 -11.11
CA GLU A 92 21.35 -14.73 -10.61
C GLU A 92 20.41 -15.76 -9.99
N ASP A 93 20.64 -17.03 -10.23
CA ASP A 93 19.87 -18.17 -9.67
C ASP A 93 18.34 -18.02 -9.81
N GLY A 94 17.86 -17.54 -10.97
CA GLY A 94 16.44 -17.35 -11.23
C GLY A 94 15.80 -16.17 -10.49
N LYS A 95 16.61 -15.27 -9.92
CA LYS A 95 16.18 -14.08 -9.21
C LYS A 95 16.77 -12.82 -9.83
N VAL A 96 15.98 -11.75 -9.82
CA VAL A 96 16.49 -10.39 -10.01
C VAL A 96 16.69 -9.76 -8.65
N THR A 97 17.79 -9.06 -8.45
CA THR A 97 18.07 -8.25 -7.27
C THR A 97 18.42 -6.81 -7.67
N GLY A 98 18.24 -5.87 -6.75
CA GLY A 98 18.45 -4.44 -6.93
C GLY A 98 17.37 -3.65 -6.18
N PRO A 99 17.54 -2.33 -5.94
CA PRO A 99 16.59 -1.54 -5.14
C PRO A 99 15.26 -1.38 -5.87
N GLY A 100 14.16 -1.82 -5.22
CA GLY A 100 12.82 -1.75 -5.80
C GLY A 100 12.62 -2.70 -7.00
N CYS A 101 13.47 -3.73 -7.18
CA CYS A 101 13.35 -4.64 -8.31
C CYS A 101 12.04 -5.40 -8.35
N ALA A 102 11.40 -5.61 -7.19
CA ALA A 102 10.07 -6.15 -7.06
C ALA A 102 9.07 -5.06 -6.66
N ASP A 103 9.41 -4.23 -5.67
CA ASP A 103 8.57 -3.22 -5.05
C ASP A 103 8.96 -1.78 -5.48
N CYS A 104 8.33 -1.17 -6.48
CA CYS A 104 7.28 -1.72 -7.35
C CYS A 104 7.70 -1.69 -8.84
N LYS A 105 9.04 -1.55 -9.14
CA LYS A 105 9.56 -1.37 -10.52
C LYS A 105 9.17 -2.53 -11.45
N ALA A 106 9.11 -3.78 -10.92
CA ALA A 106 8.61 -4.90 -11.71
C ALA A 106 7.15 -4.70 -12.15
N GLY A 107 6.30 -4.14 -11.29
CA GLY A 107 4.92 -3.83 -11.62
C GLY A 107 4.81 -2.74 -12.69
N VAL A 108 5.60 -1.69 -12.57
CA VAL A 108 5.72 -0.60 -13.56
C VAL A 108 6.05 -1.17 -14.95
N ILE A 109 7.07 -2.02 -15.05
CA ILE A 109 7.49 -2.64 -16.31
C ILE A 109 6.48 -3.70 -16.79
N ALA A 110 5.83 -4.44 -15.87
CA ALA A 110 4.84 -5.46 -16.24
C ALA A 110 3.61 -4.84 -16.93
N ILE A 111 3.11 -3.70 -16.45
CA ILE A 111 2.01 -2.97 -17.10
C ILE A 111 2.41 -2.55 -18.51
N PHE A 112 3.59 -1.95 -18.68
CA PHE A 112 4.07 -1.55 -20.00
C PHE A 112 4.16 -2.73 -20.97
N HIS A 113 4.81 -3.83 -20.56
CA HIS A 113 4.93 -5.01 -21.41
C HIS A 113 3.58 -5.69 -21.69
N ALA A 114 2.65 -5.68 -20.74
CA ALA A 114 1.31 -6.20 -20.96
C ALA A 114 0.57 -5.40 -22.04
N LEU A 115 0.62 -4.09 -22.00
CA LEU A 115 -0.03 -3.22 -22.96
C LEU A 115 0.66 -3.24 -24.34
N LYS A 116 2.01 -3.33 -24.36
CA LYS A 116 2.79 -3.53 -25.59
C LYS A 116 2.45 -4.84 -26.32
N ASN A 117 2.10 -5.90 -25.58
CA ASN A 117 1.76 -7.20 -26.12
C ASN A 117 0.26 -7.49 -26.18
N ALA A 118 -0.59 -6.53 -25.80
CA ALA A 118 -2.03 -6.65 -25.89
C ALA A 118 -2.49 -6.75 -27.37
N ARG A 119 -3.61 -7.43 -27.59
CA ARG A 119 -4.19 -7.48 -28.94
C ARG A 119 -4.66 -6.10 -29.37
N LYS A 120 -4.42 -5.77 -30.64
CA LYS A 120 -4.86 -4.50 -31.20
C LYS A 120 -6.38 -4.27 -31.02
N GLU A 121 -7.17 -5.32 -31.19
CA GLU A 121 -8.63 -5.28 -31.02
C GLU A 121 -9.05 -4.81 -29.62
N ASP A 122 -8.33 -5.26 -28.57
CA ASP A 122 -8.60 -4.87 -27.18
C ASP A 122 -8.20 -3.41 -26.94
N LEU A 123 -7.06 -2.97 -27.47
CA LEU A 123 -6.64 -1.57 -27.41
C LEU A 123 -7.56 -0.64 -28.20
N ASP A 124 -8.09 -1.12 -29.34
CA ASP A 124 -9.06 -0.34 -30.13
C ASP A 124 -10.42 -0.20 -29.44
N ARG A 125 -10.84 -1.22 -28.68
CA ARG A 125 -12.14 -1.29 -28.01
C ARG A 125 -12.17 -0.60 -26.65
N LEU A 126 -11.10 -0.74 -25.85
CA LEU A 126 -11.03 -0.29 -24.47
C LEU A 126 -10.40 1.09 -24.34
N ALA A 127 -10.91 1.86 -23.39
CA ALA A 127 -10.23 3.03 -22.86
C ALA A 127 -9.44 2.64 -21.60
N ILE A 128 -8.11 2.73 -21.67
CA ILE A 128 -7.19 2.31 -20.63
C ILE A 128 -6.51 3.53 -20.01
N ALA A 129 -6.50 3.61 -18.68
CA ALA A 129 -5.73 4.56 -17.91
C ALA A 129 -4.55 3.83 -17.23
N VAL A 130 -3.35 4.38 -17.33
CA VAL A 130 -2.18 3.98 -16.54
C VAL A 130 -1.81 5.16 -15.66
N CYS A 131 -1.74 4.92 -14.36
CA CYS A 131 -1.42 5.93 -13.36
C CYS A 131 -0.23 5.45 -12.52
N TYR A 132 0.95 6.05 -12.69
CA TYR A 132 2.10 5.79 -11.84
C TYR A 132 2.32 6.96 -10.90
N ASN A 133 2.26 6.71 -9.61
CA ASN A 133 2.44 7.71 -8.57
C ASN A 133 3.87 7.69 -7.98
N PRO A 134 4.32 8.83 -7.44
CA PRO A 134 5.71 9.01 -7.04
C PRO A 134 5.99 8.82 -5.55
N ASP A 135 5.01 8.46 -4.70
CA ASP A 135 5.10 8.61 -3.25
C ASP A 135 4.29 7.56 -2.45
N GLU A 136 4.17 6.31 -2.96
CA GLU A 136 3.46 5.23 -2.26
C GLU A 136 4.10 4.90 -0.92
N GLU A 137 5.42 4.80 -0.89
CA GLU A 137 6.21 4.38 0.28
C GLU A 137 6.10 5.33 1.48
N ILE A 138 5.60 6.53 1.24
CA ILE A 138 5.25 7.51 2.27
C ILE A 138 3.74 7.76 2.36
N SER A 139 2.92 6.74 1.97
CA SER A 139 1.46 6.72 2.06
C SER A 139 0.74 7.64 1.06
N SER A 140 1.32 7.87 -0.12
CA SER A 140 0.72 8.64 -1.24
C SER A 140 0.22 10.01 -0.80
N LEU A 141 1.01 10.70 0.03
CA LEU A 141 0.57 11.97 0.64
C LEU A 141 0.24 13.04 -0.40
N SER A 142 0.99 13.07 -1.51
CA SER A 142 0.80 14.02 -2.60
C SER A 142 -0.11 13.47 -3.70
N SER A 143 -0.08 12.15 -3.94
CA SER A 143 -0.75 11.54 -5.09
C SER A 143 -2.15 10.98 -4.80
N ARG A 144 -2.54 10.78 -3.52
CA ARG A 144 -3.79 10.09 -3.17
C ARG A 144 -5.04 10.70 -3.81
N GLU A 145 -5.16 12.02 -3.80
CA GLU A 145 -6.33 12.69 -4.37
C GLU A 145 -6.39 12.52 -5.89
N TRP A 146 -5.24 12.61 -6.54
CA TRP A 146 -5.13 12.35 -7.97
C TRP A 146 -5.49 10.90 -8.33
N LEU A 147 -4.97 9.91 -7.59
CA LEU A 147 -5.31 8.50 -7.78
C LEU A 147 -6.81 8.25 -7.61
N GLN A 148 -7.43 8.83 -6.58
CA GLN A 148 -8.87 8.73 -6.34
C GLN A 148 -9.70 9.39 -7.45
N GLN A 149 -9.30 10.58 -7.92
CA GLN A 149 -9.93 11.26 -9.04
C GLN A 149 -9.83 10.43 -10.32
N MET A 150 -8.68 9.83 -10.61
CA MET A 150 -8.53 8.97 -11.77
C MET A 150 -9.33 7.67 -11.63
N ALA A 151 -9.28 7.02 -10.47
CA ALA A 151 -10.04 5.81 -10.19
C ALA A 151 -11.55 6.03 -10.33
N SER A 152 -12.10 7.17 -9.88
CA SER A 152 -13.52 7.50 -10.01
C SER A 152 -14.02 7.62 -11.45
N LYS A 153 -13.10 7.77 -12.41
CA LYS A 153 -13.38 7.76 -13.86
C LYS A 153 -13.31 6.36 -14.47
N CYS A 154 -12.90 5.35 -13.70
CA CYS A 154 -12.62 3.99 -14.18
C CYS A 154 -13.70 3.01 -13.70
N LYS A 155 -14.02 2.01 -14.52
CA LYS A 155 -14.96 0.94 -14.13
C LYS A 155 -14.34 -0.05 -13.16
N ARG A 156 -13.01 -0.23 -13.22
CA ARG A 156 -12.24 -1.15 -12.38
C ARG A 156 -10.76 -0.77 -12.36
N ALA A 157 -10.00 -1.33 -11.41
CA ALA A 157 -8.58 -1.06 -11.30
C ALA A 157 -7.77 -2.34 -11.00
N ILE A 158 -6.54 -2.37 -11.48
CA ILE A 158 -5.53 -3.38 -11.15
C ILE A 158 -4.29 -2.64 -10.66
N VAL A 159 -3.90 -2.91 -9.40
CA VAL A 159 -2.69 -2.37 -8.81
C VAL A 159 -1.59 -3.43 -8.91
N CYS A 160 -0.48 -3.06 -9.50
CA CYS A 160 0.61 -3.99 -9.79
C CYS A 160 1.71 -3.92 -8.73
N GLU A 161 1.31 -4.04 -7.45
CA GLU A 161 2.23 -4.41 -6.39
C GLU A 161 2.82 -5.80 -6.64
N PRO A 162 3.98 -6.14 -6.07
CA PRO A 162 4.58 -7.46 -6.27
C PRO A 162 3.66 -8.58 -5.79
N GLY A 163 3.57 -9.64 -6.58
CA GLY A 163 2.97 -10.89 -6.15
C GLY A 163 3.70 -11.46 -4.94
N ARG A 164 2.98 -12.18 -4.08
CA ARG A 164 3.59 -12.80 -2.89
C ARG A 164 4.67 -13.82 -3.28
N ALA A 165 5.59 -14.13 -2.38
CA ALA A 165 6.66 -15.11 -2.62
C ALA A 165 6.14 -16.46 -3.18
N THR A 166 4.94 -16.86 -2.77
CA THR A 166 4.22 -18.04 -3.28
C THR A 166 3.70 -17.88 -4.71
N GLY A 167 3.67 -16.66 -5.25
CA GLY A 167 3.00 -16.31 -6.49
C GLY A 167 1.52 -15.92 -6.30
N ALA A 168 1.01 -15.80 -5.08
CA ALA A 168 -0.37 -15.42 -4.87
C ALA A 168 -0.61 -13.92 -5.17
N PHE A 169 -1.77 -13.64 -5.75
CA PHE A 169 -2.36 -12.31 -5.91
C PHE A 169 -3.04 -11.84 -4.64
N VAL A 170 -3.42 -10.57 -4.56
CA VAL A 170 -4.12 -9.98 -3.41
C VAL A 170 -5.51 -9.52 -3.83
N ARG A 171 -6.55 -10.06 -3.18
CA ARG A 171 -7.96 -9.71 -3.45
C ARG A 171 -8.57 -8.78 -2.41
N SER A 172 -7.96 -8.68 -1.22
CA SER A 172 -8.35 -7.73 -0.18
C SER A 172 -7.16 -7.30 0.66
N ARG A 173 -7.25 -6.10 1.24
CA ARG A 173 -6.24 -5.56 2.16
C ARG A 173 -6.92 -4.93 3.37
N LYS A 174 -6.32 -5.13 4.55
CA LYS A 174 -6.82 -4.49 5.77
C LYS A 174 -6.65 -2.97 5.70
N GLY A 175 -7.66 -2.26 6.21
CA GLY A 175 -7.54 -0.88 6.62
C GLY A 175 -6.78 -0.77 7.93
N ARG A 176 -6.32 0.45 8.26
CA ARG A 176 -5.48 0.73 9.41
C ARG A 176 -5.86 2.06 10.05
N SER A 177 -5.92 2.12 11.37
CA SER A 177 -5.78 3.38 12.12
C SER A 177 -4.61 3.30 13.09
N VAL A 178 -3.91 4.43 13.26
CA VAL A 178 -2.86 4.57 14.27
C VAL A 178 -3.29 5.64 15.25
N TRP A 179 -3.25 5.31 16.54
CA TRP A 179 -3.63 6.19 17.61
C TRP A 179 -2.46 6.47 18.55
N ASN A 180 -2.39 7.69 19.05
CA ASN A 180 -1.58 8.10 20.17
C ASN A 180 -2.53 8.48 21.31
N VAL A 181 -2.43 7.77 22.44
CA VAL A 181 -3.27 8.00 23.61
C VAL A 181 -2.38 8.39 24.78
N VAL A 182 -2.65 9.55 25.38
CA VAL A 182 -1.91 10.08 26.51
C VAL A 182 -2.79 10.07 27.74
N VAL A 183 -2.33 9.40 28.80
CA VAL A 183 -2.98 9.36 30.10
C VAL A 183 -2.22 10.30 31.04
N HIS A 184 -2.95 11.21 31.67
CA HIS A 184 -2.45 12.14 32.66
C HIS A 184 -2.97 11.78 34.04
N GLY A 185 -2.11 11.87 35.04
CA GLY A 185 -2.41 11.67 36.43
C GLY A 185 -1.78 12.77 37.33
N VAL A 186 -1.41 12.42 38.55
CA VAL A 186 -0.81 13.35 39.51
C VAL A 186 0.41 12.70 40.15
N ALA A 187 1.56 13.37 40.07
CA ALA A 187 2.80 12.88 40.70
C ALA A 187 2.72 13.00 42.22
N ALA A 188 3.28 12.04 42.92
CA ALA A 188 3.49 12.07 44.38
C ALA A 188 4.67 11.19 44.76
N HIS A 189 5.27 11.43 45.95
CA HIS A 189 6.31 10.60 46.47
C HIS A 189 5.75 9.25 46.96
N ALA A 190 6.18 8.14 46.33
CA ALA A 190 5.59 6.82 46.55
C ALA A 190 5.68 6.29 48.00
N GLY A 191 6.65 6.77 48.78
CA GLY A 191 6.83 6.35 50.18
C GLY A 191 6.20 7.30 51.20
N ASN A 192 6.16 8.62 50.92
CA ASN A 192 5.72 9.61 51.90
C ASN A 192 4.22 9.91 51.81
N ASN A 193 3.72 10.10 50.59
CA ASN A 193 2.33 10.54 50.37
C ASN A 193 1.74 9.95 49.10
N PRO A 194 1.74 8.60 48.92
CA PRO A 194 1.22 7.94 47.69
C PRO A 194 -0.26 8.21 47.45
N GLN A 195 -1.05 8.49 48.52
CA GLN A 195 -2.48 8.82 48.46
C GLN A 195 -2.78 10.13 47.76
N ASP A 196 -1.80 11.04 47.64
CA ASP A 196 -1.95 12.29 46.93
C ASP A 196 -1.71 12.14 45.42
N GLY A 197 -1.08 11.02 45.03
CA GLY A 197 -0.79 10.69 43.66
C GLY A 197 -1.98 10.06 42.94
N ARG A 198 -1.93 10.13 41.59
CA ARG A 198 -2.85 9.45 40.67
C ARG A 198 -2.01 8.82 39.57
N SER A 199 -1.91 7.50 39.59
CA SER A 199 -1.00 6.78 38.70
C SER A 199 -1.53 6.71 37.27
N ALA A 200 -0.94 7.47 36.36
CA ALA A 200 -1.22 7.40 34.94
C ALA A 200 -0.84 6.04 34.34
N VAL A 201 0.21 5.37 34.85
CA VAL A 201 0.62 4.04 34.41
C VAL A 201 -0.42 3.00 34.78
N LEU A 202 -0.99 3.04 35.99
CA LEU A 202 -2.05 2.11 36.39
C LEU A 202 -3.31 2.31 35.55
N ALA A 203 -3.73 3.56 35.36
CA ALA A 203 -4.87 3.88 34.49
C ALA A 203 -4.62 3.44 33.04
N ALA A 204 -3.42 3.64 32.50
CA ALA A 204 -3.03 3.20 31.17
C ALA A 204 -3.03 1.68 31.02
N ALA A 205 -2.67 0.92 32.08
CA ALA A 205 -2.75 -0.52 32.07
C ALA A 205 -4.20 -1.02 31.96
N HIS A 206 -5.14 -0.45 32.71
CA HIS A 206 -6.57 -0.74 32.59
C HIS A 206 -7.12 -0.35 31.21
N LEU A 207 -6.76 0.83 30.73
CA LEU A 207 -7.15 1.33 29.42
C LEU A 207 -6.60 0.42 28.29
N THR A 208 -5.37 -0.09 28.41
CA THR A 208 -4.78 -1.04 27.47
C THR A 208 -5.62 -2.31 27.33
N ILE A 209 -6.08 -2.86 28.45
CA ILE A 209 -6.96 -4.04 28.46
C ILE A 209 -8.30 -3.70 27.77
N ALA A 210 -8.91 -2.57 28.13
CA ALA A 210 -10.19 -2.16 27.56
C ALA A 210 -10.11 -1.92 26.04
N ILE A 211 -9.05 -1.24 25.58
CA ILE A 211 -8.82 -0.98 24.15
C ILE A 211 -8.55 -2.30 23.40
N THR A 212 -7.75 -3.20 23.94
CA THR A 212 -7.47 -4.51 23.31
C THR A 212 -8.73 -5.35 23.16
N ASN A 213 -9.69 -5.23 24.08
CA ASN A 213 -10.97 -5.95 24.02
C ASN A 213 -11.92 -5.43 22.91
N LEU A 214 -11.60 -4.36 22.21
CA LEU A 214 -12.33 -3.92 21.02
C LEU A 214 -12.05 -4.79 19.78
N GLN A 215 -11.01 -5.64 19.81
CA GLN A 215 -10.71 -6.54 18.70
C GLN A 215 -11.69 -7.71 18.62
N ASP A 216 -11.89 -8.20 17.41
CA ASP A 216 -12.62 -9.44 17.12
C ASP A 216 -11.84 -10.23 16.07
N LEU A 217 -10.86 -11.02 16.54
CA LEU A 217 -9.96 -11.78 15.66
C LEU A 217 -10.66 -12.93 14.94
N GLU A 218 -11.63 -13.58 15.59
CA GLU A 218 -12.29 -14.78 15.08
C GLU A 218 -13.54 -14.47 14.25
N GLY A 219 -14.32 -13.45 14.62
CA GLY A 219 -15.55 -13.07 13.92
C GLY A 219 -15.26 -12.09 12.77
N LYS A 220 -14.97 -10.84 13.10
CA LYS A 220 -14.73 -9.78 12.11
C LYS A 220 -13.29 -9.77 11.55
N GLY A 221 -12.37 -10.52 12.15
CA GLY A 221 -10.94 -10.52 11.79
C GLY A 221 -10.24 -9.19 12.07
N THR A 222 -10.83 -8.36 12.94
CA THR A 222 -10.23 -7.08 13.35
C THR A 222 -9.18 -7.29 14.44
N SER A 223 -8.14 -6.47 14.41
CA SER A 223 -7.08 -6.51 15.44
C SER A 223 -6.82 -5.13 16.02
N VAL A 224 -6.51 -5.11 17.32
CA VAL A 224 -6.12 -3.92 18.06
C VAL A 224 -4.88 -4.24 18.87
N THR A 225 -3.77 -3.57 18.55
CA THR A 225 -2.48 -3.81 19.19
C THR A 225 -2.00 -2.53 19.87
N VAL A 226 -1.87 -2.54 21.19
CA VAL A 226 -1.12 -1.52 21.92
C VAL A 226 0.36 -1.91 21.83
N GLY A 227 1.04 -1.38 20.81
CA GLY A 227 2.41 -1.75 20.47
C GLY A 227 3.49 -1.05 21.33
N VAL A 228 3.11 0.09 21.95
CA VAL A 228 3.99 0.84 22.86
C VAL A 228 3.16 1.29 24.04
N ILE A 229 3.72 1.10 25.25
CA ILE A 229 3.29 1.71 26.51
C ILE A 229 4.53 2.29 27.19
N GLU A 230 4.52 3.60 27.43
CA GLU A 230 5.67 4.30 27.99
C GLU A 230 5.20 5.31 29.04
N GLY A 231 5.72 5.21 30.28
CA GLY A 231 5.30 6.11 31.35
C GLY A 231 6.15 5.99 32.61
N GLY A 232 6.08 7.03 33.43
CA GLY A 232 6.89 7.17 34.64
C GLY A 232 8.31 7.71 34.38
N THR A 233 9.03 8.03 35.44
CA THR A 233 10.40 8.57 35.39
C THR A 233 11.34 7.81 36.31
N VAL A 234 10.96 7.61 37.57
CA VAL A 234 11.72 6.91 38.61
C VAL A 234 10.79 6.06 39.46
N CYS A 235 11.30 4.98 40.05
CA CYS A 235 10.50 3.97 40.75
C CYS A 235 9.85 4.47 42.08
N ASN A 236 10.35 5.55 42.67
CA ASN A 236 9.84 6.11 43.90
C ASN A 236 8.88 7.30 43.74
N THR A 237 8.35 7.49 42.52
CA THR A 237 7.36 8.55 42.20
C THR A 237 6.13 7.93 41.55
N VAL A 238 4.93 8.28 42.00
CA VAL A 238 3.68 7.94 41.33
C VAL A 238 3.69 8.62 39.96
N PRO A 239 3.55 7.88 38.84
CA PRO A 239 3.73 8.45 37.51
C PRO A 239 2.53 9.33 37.10
N GLU A 240 2.81 10.56 36.68
CA GLU A 240 1.80 11.52 36.25
C GLU A 240 1.49 11.45 34.75
N LYS A 241 2.25 10.68 33.96
CA LYS A 241 2.05 10.56 32.52
C LYS A 241 2.35 9.16 32.03
N CYS A 242 1.50 8.69 31.09
CA CYS A 242 1.75 7.45 30.32
C CYS A 242 1.23 7.63 28.90
N THR A 243 1.96 7.14 27.91
CA THR A 243 1.59 7.19 26.47
C THR A 243 1.43 5.80 25.92
N LEU A 244 0.35 5.59 25.16
CA LEU A 244 0.06 4.38 24.41
C LEU A 244 0.15 4.69 22.91
N LYS A 245 0.80 3.82 22.11
CA LYS A 245 0.71 3.84 20.65
C LYS A 245 0.00 2.58 20.19
N ILE A 246 -1.07 2.77 19.41
CA ILE A 246 -2.02 1.72 19.06
C ILE A 246 -2.09 1.59 17.55
N ASP A 247 -2.03 0.36 17.04
CA ASP A 247 -2.30 -0.02 15.65
C ASP A 247 -3.59 -0.82 15.60
N THR A 248 -4.54 -0.43 14.75
CA THR A 248 -5.77 -1.18 14.51
C THR A 248 -5.86 -1.63 13.06
N ARG A 249 -6.47 -2.80 12.81
CA ARG A 249 -6.67 -3.34 11.48
C ARG A 249 -8.09 -3.87 11.31
N CYS A 250 -8.66 -3.66 10.10
CA CYS A 250 -10.01 -4.09 9.75
C CYS A 250 -10.11 -4.50 8.28
N TRP A 251 -11.04 -5.42 7.92
CA TRP A 251 -11.28 -5.82 6.54
C TRP A 251 -12.25 -4.91 5.79
N ASN A 252 -13.00 -4.08 6.51
CA ASN A 252 -13.90 -3.06 5.96
C ASN A 252 -13.88 -1.80 6.81
N ASP A 253 -14.30 -0.68 6.25
CA ASP A 253 -14.23 0.62 6.92
C ASP A 253 -15.28 0.79 8.02
N GLU A 254 -16.37 0.00 8.02
CA GLU A 254 -17.39 0.03 9.07
C GLU A 254 -16.85 -0.53 10.38
N ASP A 255 -16.25 -1.72 10.35
CA ASP A 255 -15.59 -2.31 11.51
C ASP A 255 -14.45 -1.42 12.03
N GLY A 256 -13.70 -0.80 11.10
CA GLY A 256 -12.64 0.16 11.46
C GLY A 256 -13.19 1.40 12.16
N ARG A 257 -14.37 1.89 11.76
CA ARG A 257 -15.06 3.00 12.42
C ARG A 257 -15.53 2.62 13.82
N GLU A 258 -16.10 1.42 14.00
CA GLU A 258 -16.53 0.95 15.31
C GLU A 258 -15.37 0.90 16.31
N ILE A 259 -14.18 0.44 15.89
CA ILE A 259 -12.97 0.43 16.73
C ILE A 259 -12.54 1.86 17.06
N ASP A 260 -12.50 2.76 16.06
CA ASP A 260 -12.12 4.16 16.24
C ASP A 260 -13.05 4.84 17.26
N GLU A 261 -14.38 4.66 17.12
CA GLU A 261 -15.40 5.20 18.03
C GLU A 261 -15.26 4.56 19.43
N GLY A 262 -14.94 3.27 19.51
CA GLY A 262 -14.67 2.57 20.76
C GLY A 262 -13.48 3.16 21.53
N ILE A 263 -12.37 3.46 20.84
CA ILE A 263 -11.19 4.11 21.43
C ILE A 263 -11.55 5.52 21.94
N GLU A 264 -12.29 6.31 21.14
CA GLU A 264 -12.74 7.63 21.53
C GLU A 264 -13.69 7.60 22.74
N ALA A 265 -14.57 6.61 22.80
CA ALA A 265 -15.49 6.43 23.93
C ALA A 265 -14.75 6.04 25.22
N LEU A 266 -13.77 5.12 25.12
CA LEU A 266 -12.91 4.73 26.24
C LEU A 266 -12.08 5.92 26.75
N ALA A 267 -11.59 6.78 25.88
CA ALA A 267 -10.84 7.99 26.29
C ALA A 267 -11.70 8.97 27.11
N LYS A 268 -13.02 8.98 26.91
CA LYS A 268 -13.97 9.86 27.63
C LYS A 268 -14.48 9.25 28.94
N GLN A 269 -14.16 7.98 29.24
CA GLN A 269 -14.59 7.34 30.48
C GLN A 269 -13.81 7.86 31.69
N ASN A 270 -14.40 7.71 32.89
CA ASN A 270 -13.72 7.99 34.13
C ASN A 270 -12.78 6.81 34.50
N TRP A 271 -11.49 7.05 34.45
CA TRP A 271 -10.44 6.08 34.83
C TRP A 271 -9.91 6.30 36.24
N GLY A 272 -10.57 7.14 37.02
CA GLY A 272 -10.25 7.50 38.40
C GLY A 272 -10.20 9.01 38.60
N ASP A 273 -10.44 9.46 39.84
CA ASP A 273 -10.38 10.89 40.15
C ASP A 273 -8.99 11.48 39.86
N GLY A 274 -8.92 12.59 39.13
CA GLY A 274 -7.66 13.22 38.75
C GLY A 274 -6.89 12.51 37.61
N ILE A 275 -7.54 11.53 36.92
CA ILE A 275 -7.03 10.94 35.69
C ILE A 275 -7.76 11.59 34.50
N THR A 276 -7.00 11.97 33.48
CA THR A 276 -7.55 12.41 32.17
C THR A 276 -6.87 11.65 31.04
N VAL A 277 -7.61 11.45 29.94
CA VAL A 277 -7.13 10.72 28.77
C VAL A 277 -7.35 11.55 27.52
N GLU A 278 -6.31 11.70 26.72
CA GLU A 278 -6.35 12.34 25.41
C GLU A 278 -6.07 11.29 24.33
N ALA A 279 -6.99 11.07 23.40
CA ALA A 279 -6.82 10.16 22.26
C ALA A 279 -6.74 10.96 20.97
N THR A 280 -5.67 10.77 20.21
CA THR A 280 -5.46 11.42 18.91
C THR A 280 -5.19 10.35 17.85
N ARG A 281 -6.01 10.34 16.79
CA ARG A 281 -5.75 9.49 15.62
C ARG A 281 -4.67 10.12 14.75
N VAL A 282 -3.51 9.47 14.67
CA VAL A 282 -2.32 9.95 13.95
C VAL A 282 -2.46 9.73 12.45
N SER A 283 -3.01 8.58 12.05
CA SER A 283 -3.22 8.26 10.64
C SER A 283 -4.37 7.28 10.46
N LYS A 284 -4.97 7.28 9.25
CA LYS A 284 -5.98 6.31 8.81
C LYS A 284 -5.74 5.95 7.35
N SER A 285 -5.79 4.65 7.07
CA SER A 285 -5.86 4.09 5.72
C SER A 285 -7.14 3.28 5.59
N PRO A 286 -7.92 3.45 4.52
CA PRO A 286 -9.15 2.68 4.29
C PRO A 286 -8.84 1.20 4.06
N ALA A 287 -9.85 0.34 4.18
CA ALA A 287 -9.76 -1.04 3.74
C ALA A 287 -9.93 -1.16 2.22
N MET A 288 -9.42 -2.26 1.65
CA MET A 288 -9.72 -2.73 0.30
C MET A 288 -10.51 -4.04 0.43
N PRO A 289 -11.85 -3.98 0.52
CA PRO A 289 -12.66 -5.18 0.69
C PRO A 289 -12.81 -5.94 -0.64
N CYS A 290 -12.92 -7.27 -0.56
CA CYS A 290 -13.30 -8.10 -1.70
C CYS A 290 -14.82 -8.08 -1.90
N THR A 291 -15.31 -7.08 -2.62
CA THR A 291 -16.74 -6.93 -2.98
C THR A 291 -17.16 -7.93 -4.05
N ASP A 292 -18.47 -8.05 -4.35
CA ASP A 292 -18.93 -8.90 -5.45
C ASP A 292 -18.38 -8.43 -6.80
N ALA A 293 -18.29 -7.13 -7.05
CA ALA A 293 -17.64 -6.58 -8.23
C ALA A 293 -16.11 -6.89 -8.28
N THR A 294 -15.45 -6.95 -7.12
CA THR A 294 -14.06 -7.41 -7.03
C THR A 294 -13.94 -8.90 -7.37
N LYS A 295 -14.90 -9.74 -6.94
CA LYS A 295 -14.92 -11.17 -7.29
C LYS A 295 -15.05 -11.39 -8.81
N GLU A 296 -15.85 -10.58 -9.50
CA GLU A 296 -15.93 -10.62 -10.97
C GLU A 296 -14.56 -10.34 -11.60
N LEU A 297 -13.83 -9.35 -11.11
CA LEU A 297 -12.48 -9.05 -11.60
C LEU A 297 -11.49 -10.18 -11.28
N VAL A 298 -11.61 -10.81 -10.09
CA VAL A 298 -10.86 -12.02 -9.72
C VAL A 298 -11.09 -13.14 -10.71
N GLU A 299 -12.36 -13.41 -11.11
CA GLU A 299 -12.68 -14.46 -12.08
C GLU A 299 -12.13 -14.17 -13.48
N MET A 300 -12.09 -12.90 -13.91
CA MET A 300 -11.44 -12.52 -15.18
C MET A 300 -9.94 -12.85 -15.15
N VAL A 301 -9.26 -12.57 -14.04
CA VAL A 301 -7.84 -12.90 -13.86
C VAL A 301 -7.63 -14.42 -13.76
N ASN A 302 -8.49 -15.15 -13.05
CA ASN A 302 -8.45 -16.61 -12.98
C ASN A 302 -8.53 -17.23 -14.36
N ARG A 303 -9.47 -16.75 -15.18
CA ARG A 303 -9.63 -17.19 -16.56
C ARG A 303 -8.40 -16.88 -17.40
N ALA A 304 -7.88 -15.66 -17.31
CA ALA A 304 -6.66 -15.26 -18.01
C ALA A 304 -5.45 -16.12 -17.63
N ALA A 305 -5.23 -16.35 -16.34
CA ALA A 305 -4.14 -17.17 -15.83
C ALA A 305 -4.24 -18.64 -16.31
N LYS A 306 -5.46 -19.19 -16.27
CA LYS A 306 -5.70 -20.57 -16.75
C LYS A 306 -5.38 -20.72 -18.23
N GLU A 307 -5.71 -19.75 -19.06
CA GLU A 307 -5.37 -19.75 -20.49
C GLU A 307 -3.86 -19.55 -20.74
N GLU A 308 -3.14 -18.95 -19.79
CA GLU A 308 -1.66 -18.87 -19.80
C GLU A 308 -1.00 -20.10 -19.13
N GLY A 309 -1.76 -21.13 -18.77
CA GLY A 309 -1.25 -22.43 -18.34
C GLY A 309 -0.96 -22.55 -16.85
N TYR A 310 -1.49 -21.66 -15.99
CA TYR A 310 -1.34 -21.77 -14.53
C TYR A 310 -2.62 -21.39 -13.78
N GLU A 311 -2.71 -21.82 -12.54
CA GLU A 311 -3.81 -21.45 -11.65
C GLU A 311 -3.43 -20.21 -10.82
N ALA A 312 -4.27 -19.18 -10.86
CA ALA A 312 -4.14 -18.02 -10.00
C ALA A 312 -4.52 -18.38 -8.55
N THR A 313 -3.68 -18.04 -7.61
CA THR A 313 -3.96 -18.17 -6.18
C THR A 313 -4.13 -16.79 -5.56
N TRP A 314 -4.96 -16.67 -4.53
CA TRP A 314 -5.33 -15.39 -3.93
C TRP A 314 -5.14 -15.42 -2.42
N VAL A 315 -4.73 -14.27 -1.87
CA VAL A 315 -4.63 -14.06 -0.43
C VAL A 315 -5.30 -12.76 -0.02
N ASP A 316 -5.68 -12.70 1.24
CA ASP A 316 -6.09 -11.48 1.92
C ASP A 316 -4.87 -10.94 2.68
N ALA A 317 -4.50 -9.67 2.49
CA ALA A 317 -3.27 -9.10 3.00
C ALA A 317 -3.49 -8.13 4.17
N GLY A 318 -2.64 -8.23 5.20
CA GLY A 318 -2.70 -7.34 6.36
C GLY A 318 -2.09 -5.94 6.13
N GLY A 319 -1.18 -5.80 5.13
CA GLY A 319 -0.57 -4.52 4.75
C GLY A 319 -1.38 -3.76 3.71
N GLY A 320 -1.28 -2.43 3.73
CA GLY A 320 -1.92 -1.55 2.75
C GLY A 320 -1.09 -1.35 1.49
N SER A 321 -1.69 -0.71 0.49
CA SER A 321 -1.07 -0.16 -0.73
C SER A 321 -1.99 0.92 -1.31
N ASP A 322 -1.67 1.44 -2.49
CA ASP A 322 -2.56 2.36 -3.21
C ASP A 322 -3.90 1.73 -3.58
N ALA A 323 -3.99 0.41 -3.67
CA ALA A 323 -5.27 -0.29 -3.87
C ALA A 323 -6.31 0.05 -2.79
N ASN A 324 -5.87 0.29 -1.55
CA ASN A 324 -6.75 0.76 -0.47
C ASN A 324 -7.32 2.16 -0.79
N ARG A 325 -6.52 3.06 -1.37
CA ARG A 325 -6.94 4.41 -1.76
C ARG A 325 -7.91 4.39 -2.93
N ILE A 326 -7.62 3.54 -3.91
CA ILE A 326 -8.45 3.32 -5.10
C ILE A 326 -9.80 2.72 -4.70
N ALA A 327 -9.82 1.72 -3.83
CA ALA A 327 -11.06 1.08 -3.34
C ALA A 327 -12.01 2.07 -2.65
N GLN A 328 -11.47 3.13 -2.03
CA GLN A 328 -12.26 4.11 -1.25
C GLN A 328 -13.29 4.87 -2.10
N VAL A 329 -13.07 4.99 -3.40
CA VAL A 329 -14.03 5.62 -4.32
C VAL A 329 -15.05 4.64 -4.93
N GLY A 330 -15.11 3.41 -4.40
CA GLY A 330 -16.10 2.39 -4.79
C GLY A 330 -15.75 1.61 -6.06
N VAL A 331 -14.55 1.76 -6.58
CA VAL A 331 -14.08 1.03 -7.77
C VAL A 331 -13.61 -0.37 -7.36
N PRO A 332 -14.07 -1.45 -8.02
CA PRO A 332 -13.54 -2.78 -7.79
C PRO A 332 -12.06 -2.83 -8.16
N VAL A 333 -11.24 -3.31 -7.24
CA VAL A 333 -9.78 -3.33 -7.38
C VAL A 333 -9.20 -4.64 -6.88
N ILE A 334 -8.17 -5.11 -7.55
CA ILE A 334 -7.28 -6.21 -7.12
C ILE A 334 -5.84 -5.71 -7.09
N ASP A 335 -4.99 -6.44 -6.41
CA ASP A 335 -3.62 -6.03 -6.18
C ASP A 335 -2.63 -7.21 -6.18
N GLY A 336 -1.32 -6.92 -6.08
CA GLY A 336 -0.28 -7.95 -6.07
C GLY A 336 -0.20 -8.74 -7.37
N VAL A 337 -0.54 -8.11 -8.50
CA VAL A 337 -0.68 -8.77 -9.80
C VAL A 337 0.64 -8.76 -10.59
N ALA A 338 1.63 -7.99 -10.15
CA ALA A 338 2.97 -8.00 -10.74
C ALA A 338 3.72 -9.33 -10.51
N PRO A 339 4.86 -9.54 -11.15
CA PRO A 339 5.69 -10.71 -10.90
C PRO A 339 6.02 -10.90 -9.41
N ALA A 340 6.17 -12.15 -8.98
CA ALA A 340 6.31 -12.49 -7.57
C ALA A 340 7.70 -12.13 -7.02
N GLY A 341 7.72 -11.67 -5.79
CA GLY A 341 8.96 -11.33 -5.09
C GLY A 341 8.83 -11.46 -3.58
N ALA A 342 9.89 -11.16 -2.89
CA ALA A 342 9.93 -11.09 -1.43
C ALA A 342 11.11 -10.25 -0.94
N GLY A 343 11.16 -10.06 0.39
CA GLY A 343 12.24 -9.31 1.03
C GLY A 343 12.12 -7.80 0.86
N PHE A 344 10.93 -7.31 0.52
CA PHE A 344 10.64 -5.89 0.32
C PHE A 344 11.16 -5.05 1.48
N HIS A 345 11.51 -3.80 1.20
CA HIS A 345 12.06 -2.83 2.17
C HIS A 345 13.38 -3.30 2.83
N SER A 346 14.11 -4.24 2.21
CA SER A 346 15.40 -4.70 2.72
C SER A 346 16.40 -5.01 1.61
N GLU A 347 17.67 -5.18 1.98
CA GLU A 347 18.72 -5.60 1.03
C GLU A 347 18.51 -7.01 0.46
N ARG A 348 17.59 -7.78 1.04
CA ARG A 348 17.22 -9.13 0.60
C ARG A 348 16.07 -9.13 -0.40
N GLU A 349 15.64 -7.99 -0.88
CA GLU A 349 14.62 -7.87 -1.91
C GLU A 349 15.04 -8.61 -3.17
N TYR A 350 14.10 -9.40 -3.70
CA TYR A 350 14.27 -10.10 -4.97
C TYR A 350 12.96 -10.27 -5.73
N LEU A 351 13.06 -10.36 -7.05
CA LEU A 351 11.99 -10.73 -7.96
C LEU A 351 12.25 -12.13 -8.52
N ARG A 352 11.22 -12.95 -8.65
CA ARG A 352 11.29 -14.27 -9.27
C ARG A 352 11.16 -14.19 -10.79
N VAL A 353 12.20 -14.59 -11.51
CA VAL A 353 12.26 -14.54 -12.99
C VAL A 353 11.20 -15.46 -13.63
N ASP A 354 10.94 -16.64 -13.04
CA ASP A 354 10.00 -17.63 -13.55
C ASP A 354 8.53 -17.15 -13.57
N THR A 355 8.21 -16.08 -12.85
CA THR A 355 6.86 -15.53 -12.80
C THR A 355 6.62 -14.38 -13.79
N ILE A 356 7.68 -13.80 -14.37
CA ILE A 356 7.58 -12.59 -15.18
C ILE A 356 6.67 -12.77 -16.40
N GLU A 357 6.97 -13.75 -17.27
CA GLU A 357 6.24 -13.90 -18.51
C GLU A 357 4.77 -14.25 -18.29
N ASN A 358 4.48 -15.13 -17.33
CA ASN A 358 3.11 -15.50 -17.00
C ASN A 358 2.30 -14.29 -16.50
N ARG A 359 2.89 -13.42 -15.68
CA ARG A 359 2.23 -12.22 -15.17
C ARG A 359 1.92 -11.20 -16.28
N VAL A 360 2.93 -10.93 -17.12
CA VAL A 360 2.77 -10.00 -18.26
C VAL A 360 1.68 -10.50 -19.21
N ARG A 361 1.68 -11.80 -19.55
CA ARG A 361 0.68 -12.40 -20.44
C ARG A 361 -0.72 -12.39 -19.81
N THR A 362 -0.83 -12.68 -18.51
CA THR A 362 -2.11 -12.61 -17.78
C THR A 362 -2.68 -11.20 -17.80
N LEU A 363 -1.85 -10.18 -17.50
CA LEU A 363 -2.28 -8.78 -17.56
C LEU A 363 -2.76 -8.38 -18.96
N ALA A 364 -2.06 -8.79 -20.02
CA ALA A 364 -2.48 -8.56 -21.40
C ALA A 364 -3.79 -9.28 -21.73
N ARG A 365 -3.94 -10.53 -21.27
CA ARG A 365 -5.12 -11.36 -21.56
C ARG A 365 -6.37 -10.93 -20.82
N VAL A 366 -6.25 -10.37 -19.61
CA VAL A 366 -7.39 -9.83 -18.85
C VAL A 366 -8.18 -8.82 -19.67
N LEU A 367 -7.52 -8.03 -20.54
CA LEU A 367 -8.18 -7.06 -21.43
C LEU A 367 -9.24 -7.70 -22.34
N GLN A 368 -9.13 -8.99 -22.65
CA GLN A 368 -10.06 -9.71 -23.49
C GLN A 368 -11.43 -9.93 -22.83
N TYR A 369 -11.48 -9.87 -21.50
CA TYR A 369 -12.68 -10.13 -20.69
C TYR A 369 -13.33 -8.84 -20.15
N LEU A 370 -12.73 -7.69 -20.42
CA LEU A 370 -13.29 -6.37 -20.13
C LEU A 370 -14.22 -5.90 -21.24
#